data_f7894022e485a8aff3368857d1ec2542
#
_entry.id   f7894022e485a8aff3368857d1ec2542
#
_cell.length_a   1.000
_cell.length_b   1.000
_cell.length_c   1.000
_cell.angle_alpha   90.00
_cell.angle_beta   90.00
_cell.angle_gamma   90.00
#
_symmetry.space_group_name_H-M   'P 1'
#
loop_
_entity.id
_entity.type
_entity.pdbx_description
1 polymer ?
#
loop_
_entity_poly.entity_id
_entity_poly.type
_entity_poly.pdbx_seq_one_letter_code
_entity_poly.pdbx_strand_id
1 'polypeptide(L)'
;MDDTTHEFSARLQPAVPARMPLPGQLVLETADLLAARDHLSRFLWPHSVMPTARRPLVAFRHCSASLGQVSIHALHYGAAVQIEAHPDDSYLFLVLLHGAGTLSQDGHTGALNPQIIRAMNPTGPATMRFLADEVNLTLRIPAAPLRAWLEETTGQPASAPLHFAPPADPGTGPGTGPANSNAPGLRRFLHFLCGEFEQREAGIVSNPTVCRQLERTLISLVMTELPHTYSESL
;
A
#
# COMPACT_ATOMS: atom_id res chain seq x y z
N MET A 1 -7.59 -0.59 54.56
CA MET A 1 -8.27 0.55 53.95
C MET A 1 -7.18 1.42 53.34
N ASP A 2 -6.95 1.58 52.09
CA ASP A 2 -7.43 1.00 50.86
C ASP A 2 -6.25 0.97 49.89
N ASP A 3 -5.83 -0.18 49.49
CA ASP A 3 -4.72 -0.36 48.54
C ASP A 3 -5.29 -0.85 47.19
N THR A 4 -6.26 -0.08 46.66
CA THR A 4 -6.99 -0.49 45.44
C THR A 4 -6.92 0.55 44.30
N THR A 5 -6.02 1.53 44.37
CA THR A 5 -5.98 2.61 43.37
C THR A 5 -4.75 2.55 42.45
N HIS A 6 -3.90 1.51 42.53
CA HIS A 6 -2.67 1.43 41.74
C HIS A 6 -2.68 0.45 40.55
N GLU A 7 -3.76 -0.31 40.33
CA GLU A 7 -3.77 -1.33 39.27
C GLU A 7 -4.42 -0.93 37.94
N PHE A 8 -4.94 0.29 37.78
CA PHE A 8 -5.63 0.68 36.54
C PHE A 8 -4.79 1.53 35.58
N SER A 9 -3.48 1.63 35.82
CA SER A 9 -2.53 2.27 34.89
C SER A 9 -1.76 1.24 34.06
N ALA A 10 -2.35 0.08 33.81
CA ALA A 10 -1.81 -0.88 32.85
C ALA A 10 -1.96 -0.30 31.42
N ARG A 11 -1.00 0.51 31.07
CA ARG A 11 -0.37 0.74 29.77
C ARG A 11 -1.17 0.23 28.58
N LEU A 12 -2.06 1.05 28.05
CA LEU A 12 -2.38 1.06 26.64
C LEU A 12 -1.11 1.46 25.85
N GLN A 13 -0.17 0.55 25.72
CA GLN A 13 0.90 0.70 24.75
C GLN A 13 0.25 0.49 23.38
N PRO A 14 0.52 1.35 22.38
CA PRO A 14 0.09 1.08 21.02
C PRO A 14 0.64 -0.31 20.65
N ALA A 15 -0.20 -1.15 20.04
CA ALA A 15 0.23 -2.45 19.54
C ALA A 15 1.21 -2.22 18.40
N VAL A 16 2.50 -2.09 18.73
CA VAL A 16 3.55 -2.08 17.71
C VAL A 16 3.54 -3.48 17.10
N PRO A 17 3.29 -3.63 15.80
CA PRO A 17 3.29 -4.93 15.17
C PRO A 17 4.64 -5.60 15.38
N ALA A 18 4.63 -6.89 15.67
CA ALA A 18 5.82 -7.65 16.04
C ALA A 18 6.95 -7.56 15.00
N ARG A 19 6.62 -7.24 13.74
CA ARG A 19 7.61 -7.01 12.68
C ARG A 19 7.01 -6.17 11.55
N MET A 20 7.54 -4.95 11.35
CA MET A 20 7.31 -4.20 10.11
C MET A 20 8.25 -4.73 9.01
N PRO A 21 7.79 -4.81 7.74
CA PRO A 21 8.70 -5.06 6.62
C PRO A 21 9.65 -3.88 6.43
N LEU A 22 10.79 -4.14 5.79
CA LEU A 22 11.83 -3.14 5.51
C LEU A 22 12.42 -2.47 6.77
N PRO A 23 12.68 -3.17 7.89
CA PRO A 23 13.11 -2.54 9.14
C PRO A 23 14.45 -1.80 9.01
N GLY A 24 15.32 -2.20 8.06
CA GLY A 24 16.57 -1.52 7.75
C GLY A 24 16.40 -0.23 6.93
N GLN A 25 15.18 0.07 6.46
CA GLN A 25 14.82 1.19 5.59
C GLN A 25 13.90 2.20 6.32
N LEU A 26 14.03 2.33 7.64
CA LEU A 26 13.25 3.27 8.43
C LEU A 26 13.56 4.71 8.01
N VAL A 27 12.52 5.46 7.65
CA VAL A 27 12.60 6.86 7.22
C VAL A 27 12.07 7.80 8.30
N LEU A 28 10.97 7.42 8.97
CA LEU A 28 10.37 8.21 10.05
C LEU A 28 9.69 7.31 11.07
N GLU A 29 9.88 7.66 12.35
CA GLU A 29 9.09 7.19 13.48
C GLU A 29 8.64 8.42 14.28
N THR A 30 7.35 8.55 14.57
CA THR A 30 6.82 9.71 15.30
C THR A 30 5.48 9.38 15.99
N ALA A 31 5.23 10.07 17.11
CA ALA A 31 3.93 10.09 17.77
C ALA A 31 3.03 11.28 17.32
N ASP A 32 3.53 12.12 16.44
CA ASP A 32 2.81 13.27 15.89
C ASP A 32 2.17 12.92 14.54
N LEU A 33 0.84 12.91 14.49
CA LEU A 33 0.08 12.58 13.29
C LEU A 33 0.19 13.62 12.18
N LEU A 34 0.39 14.90 12.54
CA LEU A 34 0.60 15.96 11.55
C LEU A 34 1.98 15.85 10.91
N ALA A 35 3.01 15.57 11.71
CA ALA A 35 4.34 15.29 11.20
C ALA A 35 4.35 14.05 10.29
N ALA A 36 3.60 12.99 10.64
CA ALA A 36 3.42 11.80 9.79
C ALA A 36 2.78 12.15 8.46
N ARG A 37 1.68 12.94 8.46
CA ARG A 37 0.99 13.41 7.25
C ARG A 37 1.92 14.23 6.35
N ASP A 38 2.58 15.24 6.90
CA ASP A 38 3.45 16.15 6.12
C ASP A 38 4.64 15.39 5.52
N HIS A 39 5.12 14.40 6.24
CA HIS A 39 6.17 13.50 5.76
C HIS A 39 5.67 12.62 4.60
N LEU A 40 4.57 11.88 4.79
CA LEU A 40 4.06 10.96 3.77
C LEU A 40 3.59 11.65 2.50
N SER A 41 3.06 12.88 2.58
CA SER A 41 2.66 13.66 1.41
C SER A 41 3.80 13.99 0.44
N ARG A 42 5.06 13.70 0.80
CA ARG A 42 6.24 13.82 -0.08
C ARG A 42 6.54 12.52 -0.83
N PHE A 43 6.03 11.41 -0.36
CA PHE A 43 6.30 10.06 -0.88
C PHE A 43 5.09 9.46 -1.60
N LEU A 44 3.90 9.74 -1.09
CA LEU A 44 2.63 9.27 -1.61
C LEU A 44 1.76 10.46 -2.04
N TRP A 45 0.53 10.18 -2.40
CA TRP A 45 -0.41 11.23 -2.76
C TRP A 45 -0.59 12.24 -1.62
N PRO A 46 -0.72 13.55 -1.93
CA PRO A 46 -1.13 14.54 -0.95
C PRO A 46 -2.41 14.11 -0.24
N HIS A 47 -2.44 14.19 1.09
CA HIS A 47 -3.57 13.69 1.85
C HIS A 47 -3.76 14.43 3.17
N SER A 48 -4.97 14.37 3.71
CA SER A 48 -5.26 14.65 5.10
C SER A 48 -5.35 13.36 5.90
N VAL A 49 -5.05 13.42 7.19
CA VAL A 49 -5.21 12.30 8.11
C VAL A 49 -5.88 12.77 9.38
N MET A 50 -6.90 12.06 9.82
CA MET A 50 -7.65 12.34 11.04
C MET A 50 -7.75 11.07 11.89
N PRO A 51 -7.49 11.16 13.21
CA PRO A 51 -7.72 10.04 14.09
C PRO A 51 -9.23 9.83 14.26
N THR A 52 -9.66 8.57 14.32
CA THR A 52 -11.07 8.25 14.58
C THR A 52 -11.41 8.19 16.08
N ALA A 53 -10.39 8.17 16.94
CA ALA A 53 -10.53 8.20 18.39
C ALA A 53 -10.22 9.60 18.96
N ARG A 54 -10.88 9.97 20.08
CA ARG A 54 -10.66 11.28 20.76
C ARG A 54 -9.24 11.44 21.33
N ARG A 55 -8.60 10.37 21.75
CA ARG A 55 -7.24 10.34 22.30
C ARG A 55 -6.47 9.21 21.66
N PRO A 56 -5.99 9.38 20.42
CA PRO A 56 -5.25 8.35 19.73
C PRO A 56 -3.87 8.18 20.37
N LEU A 57 -3.45 6.93 20.51
CA LEU A 57 -2.05 6.61 20.78
C LEU A 57 -1.38 6.40 19.42
N VAL A 58 -0.79 7.45 18.89
CA VAL A 58 -0.07 7.39 17.61
C VAL A 58 1.31 6.78 17.83
N ALA A 59 1.64 5.78 17.02
CA ALA A 59 2.98 5.19 16.94
C ALA A 59 3.33 4.99 15.46
N PHE A 60 3.36 6.09 14.73
CA PHE A 60 3.58 6.07 13.29
C PHE A 60 4.99 5.61 12.95
N ARG A 61 5.07 4.68 11.99
CA ARG A 61 6.32 4.21 11.39
C ARG A 61 6.19 4.15 9.88
N HIS A 62 7.22 4.64 9.20
CA HIS A 62 7.36 4.57 7.75
C HIS A 62 8.75 4.05 7.39
N CYS A 63 8.77 2.95 6.65
CA CYS A 63 9.95 2.43 5.99
C CYS A 63 9.75 2.55 4.47
N SER A 64 10.81 2.88 3.72
CA SER A 64 10.72 3.10 2.27
C SER A 64 11.94 2.58 1.54
N ALA A 65 11.70 1.88 0.42
CA ALA A 65 12.72 1.43 -0.51
C ALA A 65 12.33 1.78 -1.94
N SER A 66 13.31 2.04 -2.80
CA SER A 66 13.09 2.36 -4.21
C SER A 66 13.64 1.26 -5.11
N LEU A 67 12.85 0.89 -6.11
CA LEU A 67 13.20 -0.06 -7.15
C LEU A 67 13.04 0.63 -8.51
N GLY A 68 14.07 1.35 -8.94
CA GLY A 68 13.99 2.22 -10.11
C GLY A 68 13.01 3.37 -9.88
N GLN A 69 11.96 3.47 -10.71
CA GLN A 69 10.89 4.47 -10.61
C GLN A 69 9.77 4.06 -9.63
N VAL A 70 9.73 2.79 -9.25
CA VAL A 70 8.76 2.26 -8.28
C VAL A 70 9.27 2.47 -6.86
N SER A 71 8.40 2.85 -5.94
CA SER A 71 8.71 2.89 -4.51
C SER A 71 7.79 1.97 -3.71
N ILE A 72 8.37 1.36 -2.67
CA ILE A 72 7.70 0.44 -1.76
C ILE A 72 7.74 1.08 -0.38
N HIS A 73 6.57 1.27 0.22
CA HIS A 73 6.41 1.92 1.50
C HIS A 73 5.75 0.96 2.48
N ALA A 74 6.40 0.68 3.60
CA ALA A 74 5.78 -0.02 4.71
C ALA A 74 5.30 1.00 5.73
N LEU A 75 4.01 0.93 6.09
CA LEU A 75 3.32 1.92 6.90
C LEU A 75 2.60 1.28 8.08
N HIS A 76 2.61 1.99 9.21
CA HIS A 76 1.83 1.69 10.40
C HIS A 76 1.54 3.00 11.14
N TYR A 77 0.27 3.27 11.45
CA TYR A 77 -0.11 4.48 12.18
C TYR A 77 -0.13 4.30 13.70
N GLY A 78 -0.32 3.06 14.18
CA GLY A 78 -0.49 2.75 15.59
C GLY A 78 -1.78 3.30 16.20
N ALA A 79 -2.63 3.92 15.38
CA ALA A 79 -3.91 4.50 15.74
C ALA A 79 -4.93 4.27 14.63
N ALA A 80 -6.20 4.14 14.98
CA ALA A 80 -7.26 4.12 13.98
C ALA A 80 -7.40 5.50 13.34
N VAL A 81 -7.27 5.54 11.99
CA VAL A 81 -7.25 6.79 11.21
C VAL A 81 -8.19 6.75 10.02
N GLN A 82 -8.66 7.93 9.62
CA GLN A 82 -9.26 8.19 8.32
C GLN A 82 -8.32 9.08 7.51
N ILE A 83 -8.09 8.70 6.26
CA ILE A 83 -7.22 9.39 5.32
C ILE A 83 -8.04 9.79 4.11
N GLU A 84 -7.93 11.04 3.69
CA GLU A 84 -8.48 11.53 2.43
C GLU A 84 -7.32 11.94 1.54
N ALA A 85 -7.11 11.20 0.45
CA ALA A 85 -6.00 11.35 -0.45
C ALA A 85 -6.45 11.91 -1.81
N HIS A 86 -5.64 12.79 -2.38
CA HIS A 86 -5.85 13.39 -3.69
C HIS A 86 -4.79 12.87 -4.65
N PRO A 87 -5.17 12.36 -5.84
CA PRO A 87 -4.23 11.72 -6.73
C PRO A 87 -3.22 12.72 -7.31
N ASP A 88 -2.01 12.20 -7.53
CA ASP A 88 -1.03 12.74 -8.46
C ASP A 88 -0.98 11.85 -9.73
N ASP A 89 0.07 11.95 -10.54
CA ASP A 89 0.26 11.11 -11.74
C ASP A 89 0.92 9.75 -11.39
N SER A 90 0.42 9.08 -10.36
CA SER A 90 0.87 7.74 -9.98
C SER A 90 -0.29 6.86 -9.49
N TYR A 91 -0.12 5.56 -9.65
CA TYR A 91 -1.00 4.55 -9.07
C TYR A 91 -0.45 4.11 -7.72
N LEU A 92 -1.34 3.87 -6.77
CA LEU A 92 -0.99 3.26 -5.49
C LEU A 92 -1.65 1.88 -5.38
N PHE A 93 -0.89 0.89 -4.91
CA PHE A 93 -1.40 -0.45 -4.68
C PHE A 93 -1.22 -0.79 -3.20
N LEU A 94 -2.33 -0.97 -2.50
CA LEU A 94 -2.35 -1.27 -1.08
C LEU A 94 -2.39 -2.78 -0.85
N VAL A 95 -1.43 -3.26 -0.09
CA VAL A 95 -1.29 -4.65 0.34
C VAL A 95 -1.30 -4.66 1.86
N LEU A 96 -2.47 -4.92 2.46
CA LEU A 96 -2.52 -5.05 3.91
C LEU A 96 -1.78 -6.32 4.34
N LEU A 97 -0.92 -6.21 5.34
CA LEU A 97 -0.19 -7.34 5.93
C LEU A 97 -0.82 -7.78 7.25
N HIS A 98 -1.39 -6.83 7.99
CA HIS A 98 -2.10 -7.06 9.24
C HIS A 98 -3.23 -6.04 9.41
N GLY A 99 -4.22 -6.38 10.23
CA GLY A 99 -5.35 -5.52 10.55
C GLY A 99 -6.41 -5.52 9.47
N ALA A 100 -7.24 -4.48 9.48
CA ALA A 100 -8.34 -4.28 8.54
C ALA A 100 -8.61 -2.81 8.27
N GLY A 101 -9.32 -2.54 7.18
CA GLY A 101 -9.72 -1.20 6.81
C GLY A 101 -10.76 -1.18 5.69
N THR A 102 -11.02 0.00 5.17
CA THR A 102 -11.84 0.22 3.99
C THR A 102 -11.18 1.22 3.05
N LEU A 103 -11.45 1.07 1.75
CA LEU A 103 -11.08 2.03 0.70
C LEU A 103 -12.32 2.39 -0.08
N SER A 104 -12.54 3.69 -0.24
CA SER A 104 -13.60 4.25 -1.10
C SER A 104 -12.94 5.12 -2.17
N GLN A 105 -13.19 4.82 -3.44
CA GLN A 105 -12.77 5.61 -4.60
C GLN A 105 -13.74 5.38 -5.76
N ASP A 106 -13.99 6.39 -6.58
CA ASP A 106 -14.82 6.32 -7.79
C ASP A 106 -16.22 5.70 -7.56
N GLY A 107 -16.83 5.99 -6.41
CA GLY A 107 -18.14 5.48 -6.02
C GLY A 107 -18.14 4.04 -5.49
N HIS A 108 -17.00 3.37 -5.45
CA HIS A 108 -16.87 2.03 -4.91
C HIS A 108 -16.24 2.06 -3.53
N THR A 109 -16.80 1.30 -2.60
CA THR A 109 -16.25 1.08 -1.26
C THR A 109 -16.01 -0.41 -1.08
N GLY A 110 -14.80 -0.78 -0.68
CA GLY A 110 -14.47 -2.17 -0.44
C GLY A 110 -13.56 -2.37 0.77
N ALA A 111 -13.55 -3.59 1.29
CA ALA A 111 -12.74 -3.97 2.43
C ALA A 111 -11.24 -3.97 2.07
N LEU A 112 -10.41 -3.55 3.02
CA LEU A 112 -8.97 -3.78 3.04
C LEU A 112 -8.69 -4.89 4.06
N ASN A 113 -8.05 -5.94 3.61
CA ASN A 113 -7.64 -7.07 4.43
C ASN A 113 -6.40 -7.75 3.83
N PRO A 114 -5.72 -8.66 4.56
CA PRO A 114 -4.50 -9.29 4.06
C PRO A 114 -4.66 -10.21 2.84
N GLN A 115 -5.86 -10.47 2.37
CA GLN A 115 -6.11 -11.35 1.22
C GLN A 115 -6.25 -10.59 -0.10
N ILE A 116 -6.51 -9.29 -0.06
CA ILE A 116 -6.88 -8.47 -1.21
C ILE A 116 -5.80 -7.41 -1.46
N ILE A 117 -5.41 -7.22 -2.73
CA ILE A 117 -4.65 -6.05 -3.17
C ILE A 117 -5.64 -5.05 -3.76
N ARG A 118 -5.60 -3.81 -3.29
CA ARG A 118 -6.44 -2.72 -3.80
C ARG A 118 -5.60 -1.72 -4.57
N ALA A 119 -5.96 -1.47 -5.81
CA ALA A 119 -5.40 -0.37 -6.58
C ALA A 119 -6.17 0.93 -6.28
N MET A 120 -5.44 2.03 -6.23
CA MET A 120 -5.96 3.40 -6.25
C MET A 120 -5.53 4.04 -7.56
N ASN A 121 -6.52 4.42 -8.36
CA ASN A 121 -6.32 5.02 -9.67
C ASN A 121 -6.12 6.54 -9.57
N PRO A 122 -5.32 7.18 -10.42
CA PRO A 122 -5.15 8.64 -10.44
C PRO A 122 -6.34 9.36 -11.11
N THR A 123 -7.57 8.95 -10.78
CA THR A 123 -8.81 9.44 -11.40
C THR A 123 -9.60 10.38 -10.50
N GLY A 124 -9.53 10.16 -9.19
CA GLY A 124 -10.29 10.95 -8.24
C GLY A 124 -9.82 10.74 -6.80
N PRO A 125 -10.34 11.53 -5.86
CA PRO A 125 -9.98 11.41 -4.45
C PRO A 125 -10.37 10.05 -3.90
N ALA A 126 -9.57 9.58 -2.94
CA ALA A 126 -9.81 8.32 -2.25
C ALA A 126 -9.91 8.55 -0.74
N THR A 127 -10.82 7.82 -0.11
CA THR A 127 -10.95 7.79 1.36
C THR A 127 -10.58 6.41 1.88
N MET A 128 -9.66 6.36 2.81
CA MET A 128 -9.23 5.14 3.49
C MET A 128 -9.55 5.23 4.97
N ARG A 129 -9.94 4.12 5.58
CA ARG A 129 -10.04 3.98 7.04
C ARG A 129 -9.26 2.76 7.45
N PHE A 130 -8.39 2.93 8.43
CA PHE A 130 -7.57 1.86 8.99
C PHE A 130 -7.86 1.68 10.46
N LEU A 131 -7.79 0.43 10.95
CA LEU A 131 -7.77 0.13 12.37
C LEU A 131 -6.39 0.41 12.96
N ALA A 132 -6.29 0.47 14.28
CA ALA A 132 -5.05 0.85 14.97
C ALA A 132 -3.89 -0.16 14.82
N ASP A 133 -4.21 -1.41 14.55
CA ASP A 133 -3.27 -2.51 14.39
C ASP A 133 -2.86 -2.77 12.93
N GLU A 134 -3.27 -1.89 12.02
CA GLU A 134 -2.96 -2.07 10.59
C GLU A 134 -1.47 -1.97 10.32
N VAL A 135 -0.99 -2.82 9.41
CA VAL A 135 0.32 -2.72 8.76
C VAL A 135 0.12 -2.95 7.28
N ASN A 136 0.58 -2.04 6.46
CA ASN A 136 0.45 -2.17 5.03
C ASN A 136 1.77 -1.95 4.28
N LEU A 137 1.86 -2.56 3.09
CA LEU A 137 2.77 -2.17 2.03
C LEU A 137 1.97 -1.37 1.01
N THR A 138 2.45 -0.18 0.68
CA THR A 138 1.93 0.63 -0.42
C THR A 138 2.99 0.70 -1.51
N LEU A 139 2.66 0.21 -2.71
CA LEU A 139 3.47 0.44 -3.90
C LEU A 139 3.02 1.74 -4.54
N ARG A 140 3.97 2.59 -4.90
CA ARG A 140 3.74 3.75 -5.74
C ARG A 140 4.41 3.53 -7.09
N ILE A 141 3.63 3.52 -8.16
CA ILE A 141 4.11 3.35 -9.53
C ILE A 141 3.64 4.57 -10.35
N PRO A 142 4.54 5.39 -10.89
CA PRO A 142 4.16 6.45 -11.82
C PRO A 142 3.38 5.90 -13.02
N ALA A 143 2.50 6.69 -13.61
CA ALA A 143 1.70 6.24 -14.75
C ALA A 143 2.54 5.93 -15.99
N ALA A 144 3.64 6.65 -16.19
CA ALA A 144 4.49 6.48 -17.37
C ALA A 144 5.08 5.06 -17.54
N PRO A 145 5.70 4.43 -16.53
CA PRO A 145 6.21 3.05 -16.64
C PRO A 145 5.12 2.02 -16.95
N LEU A 146 3.91 2.16 -16.36
CA LEU A 146 2.80 1.25 -16.63
C LEU A 146 2.31 1.39 -18.08
N ARG A 147 2.21 2.62 -18.56
CA ARG A 147 1.83 2.90 -19.95
C ARG A 147 2.88 2.37 -20.93
N ALA A 148 4.15 2.62 -20.68
CA ALA A 148 5.25 2.13 -21.51
C ALA A 148 5.25 0.59 -21.59
N TRP A 149 5.04 -0.09 -20.47
CA TRP A 149 4.92 -1.55 -20.44
C TRP A 149 3.74 -2.06 -21.28
N LEU A 150 2.57 -1.38 -21.16
CA LEU A 150 1.37 -1.74 -21.92
C LEU A 150 1.61 -1.58 -23.43
N GLU A 151 2.13 -0.44 -23.86
CA GLU A 151 2.42 -0.16 -25.27
C GLU A 151 3.45 -1.12 -25.86
N GLU A 152 4.48 -1.45 -25.09
CA GLU A 152 5.49 -2.44 -25.49
C GLU A 152 4.89 -3.85 -25.63
N THR A 153 4.01 -4.23 -24.70
CA THR A 153 3.43 -5.59 -24.69
C THR A 153 2.36 -5.76 -25.76
N THR A 154 1.52 -4.76 -26.00
CA THR A 154 0.45 -4.81 -27.01
C THR A 154 0.91 -4.41 -28.41
N GLY A 155 2.06 -3.75 -28.51
CA GLY A 155 2.56 -3.19 -29.78
C GLY A 155 1.75 -1.98 -30.29
N GLN A 156 0.88 -1.40 -29.45
CA GLN A 156 -0.02 -0.31 -29.83
C GLN A 156 -0.05 0.77 -28.75
N PRO A 157 -0.24 2.06 -29.09
CA PRO A 157 -0.47 3.12 -28.12
C PRO A 157 -1.72 2.83 -27.29
N ALA A 158 -1.68 3.16 -26.00
CA ALA A 158 -2.85 3.06 -25.13
C ALA A 158 -3.98 3.97 -25.63
N SER A 159 -5.10 3.40 -26.04
CA SER A 159 -6.26 4.11 -26.62
C SER A 159 -7.20 4.69 -25.57
N ALA A 160 -7.11 4.23 -24.31
CA ALA A 160 -7.92 4.69 -23.19
C ALA A 160 -7.04 4.81 -21.92
N PRO A 161 -7.47 5.53 -20.89
CA PRO A 161 -6.79 5.54 -19.61
C PRO A 161 -6.68 4.13 -19.02
N LEU A 162 -5.51 3.79 -18.49
CA LEU A 162 -5.36 2.59 -17.68
C LEU A 162 -6.13 2.78 -16.38
N HIS A 163 -7.01 1.84 -16.08
CA HIS A 163 -7.83 1.87 -14.87
C HIS A 163 -7.90 0.45 -14.29
N PHE A 164 -7.46 0.28 -13.07
CA PHE A 164 -7.55 -0.98 -12.35
C PHE A 164 -8.95 -1.12 -11.74
N ALA A 165 -9.61 -2.23 -12.03
CA ALA A 165 -10.94 -2.51 -11.53
C ALA A 165 -10.89 -2.84 -10.02
N PRO A 166 -11.92 -2.42 -9.24
CA PRO A 166 -12.03 -2.86 -7.87
C PRO A 166 -12.22 -4.40 -7.84
N PRO A 167 -11.53 -5.11 -6.93
CA PRO A 167 -11.78 -6.54 -6.76
C PRO A 167 -13.22 -6.78 -6.32
N ALA A 168 -13.81 -7.90 -6.74
CA ALA A 168 -15.13 -8.32 -6.29
C ALA A 168 -15.12 -8.53 -4.77
N ASP A 169 -16.08 -7.92 -4.04
CA ASP A 169 -16.22 -8.15 -2.62
C ASP A 169 -16.74 -9.57 -2.36
N PRO A 170 -16.16 -10.32 -1.42
CA PRO A 170 -16.66 -11.62 -1.04
C PRO A 170 -18.05 -11.44 -0.37
N GLY A 171 -19.13 -11.69 -1.10
CA GLY A 171 -20.52 -11.54 -0.61
C GLY A 171 -21.50 -10.89 -1.60
N THR A 172 -21.04 -10.20 -2.59
CA THR A 172 -21.84 -9.88 -3.78
C THR A 172 -21.83 -11.12 -4.66
N GLY A 173 -23.00 -11.79 -4.82
CA GLY A 173 -23.21 -13.06 -5.52
C GLY A 173 -22.41 -13.26 -6.81
N PRO A 174 -22.61 -14.34 -7.60
CA PRO A 174 -21.77 -14.67 -8.74
C PRO A 174 -21.81 -13.56 -9.80
N GLY A 175 -21.17 -12.47 -9.50
CA GLY A 175 -20.97 -11.30 -10.34
C GLY A 175 -19.65 -11.46 -11.08
N THR A 176 -19.70 -11.31 -12.34
CA THR A 176 -18.76 -11.32 -13.44
C THR A 176 -17.51 -10.45 -13.26
N GLY A 177 -16.88 -10.41 -12.08
CA GLY A 177 -15.57 -9.82 -11.88
C GLY A 177 -14.50 -10.91 -11.89
N PRO A 178 -13.33 -10.69 -12.48
CA PRO A 178 -12.25 -11.69 -12.45
C PRO A 178 -11.90 -12.03 -11.00
N ALA A 179 -11.95 -13.32 -10.69
CA ALA A 179 -11.89 -13.90 -9.34
C ALA A 179 -10.52 -13.79 -8.63
N ASN A 180 -9.58 -12.98 -9.09
CA ASN A 180 -8.19 -12.97 -8.62
C ASN A 180 -7.72 -11.62 -8.07
N SER A 181 -8.40 -11.14 -7.03
CA SER A 181 -7.88 -10.01 -6.22
C SER A 181 -6.71 -10.40 -5.30
N ASN A 182 -6.34 -11.68 -5.24
CA ASN A 182 -5.30 -12.17 -4.35
C ASN A 182 -3.87 -11.97 -4.89
N ALA A 183 -3.69 -11.89 -6.22
CA ALA A 183 -2.42 -11.66 -6.91
C ALA A 183 -1.22 -12.40 -6.25
N PRO A 184 -1.22 -13.75 -6.24
CA PRO A 184 -0.28 -14.52 -5.44
C PRO A 184 1.18 -14.40 -5.92
N GLY A 185 1.41 -14.18 -7.20
CA GLY A 185 2.74 -13.93 -7.75
C GLY A 185 3.29 -12.59 -7.29
N LEU A 186 2.49 -11.53 -7.41
CA LEU A 186 2.83 -10.20 -6.94
C LEU A 186 3.15 -10.20 -5.43
N ARG A 187 2.34 -10.88 -4.61
CA ARG A 187 2.59 -10.98 -3.15
C ARG A 187 3.91 -11.68 -2.83
N ARG A 188 4.19 -12.83 -3.49
CA ARG A 188 5.46 -13.54 -3.29
C ARG A 188 6.65 -12.69 -3.73
N PHE A 189 6.50 -11.97 -4.83
CA PHE A 189 7.56 -11.11 -5.32
C PHE A 189 7.81 -9.90 -4.41
N LEU A 190 6.77 -9.30 -3.85
CA LEU A 190 6.91 -8.24 -2.85
C LEU A 190 7.60 -8.73 -1.59
N HIS A 191 7.26 -9.94 -1.12
CA HIS A 191 7.95 -10.55 0.02
C HIS A 191 9.43 -10.78 -0.27
N PHE A 192 9.75 -11.28 -1.46
CA PHE A 192 11.14 -11.44 -1.93
C PHE A 192 11.88 -10.10 -1.93
N LEU A 193 11.30 -9.05 -2.55
CA LEU A 193 11.92 -7.72 -2.59
C LEU A 193 12.16 -7.14 -1.19
N CYS A 194 11.20 -7.27 -0.28
CA CYS A 194 11.39 -6.83 1.11
C CYS A 194 12.59 -7.54 1.76
N GLY A 195 12.76 -8.84 1.53
CA GLY A 195 13.91 -9.60 2.01
C GLY A 195 15.24 -9.10 1.41
N GLU A 196 15.26 -8.78 0.12
CA GLU A 196 16.46 -8.26 -0.57
C GLU A 196 16.87 -6.87 -0.07
N PHE A 197 15.90 -5.99 0.22
CA PHE A 197 16.17 -4.68 0.79
C PHE A 197 16.64 -4.74 2.26
N GLU A 198 16.39 -5.82 2.97
CA GLU A 198 16.89 -6.05 4.33
C GLU A 198 18.37 -6.52 4.36
N GLN A 199 18.91 -6.99 3.23
CA GLN A 199 20.31 -7.42 3.15
C GLN A 199 21.22 -6.19 3.22
N ARG A 200 22.07 -6.15 4.27
CA ARG A 200 22.98 -5.01 4.51
C ARG A 200 24.19 -4.99 3.59
N GLU A 201 24.60 -6.14 3.08
CA GLU A 201 25.77 -6.29 2.22
C GLU A 201 25.32 -6.73 0.82
N ALA A 202 25.49 -5.84 -0.16
CA ALA A 202 25.38 -6.09 -1.60
C ALA A 202 24.19 -6.95 -2.05
N GLY A 203 23.00 -6.69 -1.54
CA GLY A 203 21.78 -7.28 -2.08
C GLY A 203 21.68 -7.05 -3.60
N ILE A 204 21.06 -7.96 -4.32
CA ILE A 204 20.93 -7.87 -5.78
C ILE A 204 20.31 -6.55 -6.25
N VAL A 205 19.51 -5.90 -5.40
CA VAL A 205 18.88 -4.59 -5.65
C VAL A 205 19.89 -3.43 -5.74
N SER A 206 21.11 -3.59 -5.25
CA SER A 206 22.18 -2.60 -5.38
C SER A 206 22.80 -2.55 -6.78
N ASN A 207 22.64 -3.60 -7.59
CA ASN A 207 23.08 -3.63 -8.99
C ASN A 207 22.05 -2.93 -9.88
N PRO A 208 22.38 -1.81 -10.57
CA PRO A 208 21.43 -1.05 -11.37
C PRO A 208 20.77 -1.84 -12.50
N THR A 209 21.48 -2.82 -13.07
CA THR A 209 20.92 -3.67 -14.13
C THR A 209 19.89 -4.64 -13.57
N VAL A 210 20.21 -5.28 -12.45
CA VAL A 210 19.27 -6.18 -11.76
C VAL A 210 18.07 -5.40 -11.24
N CYS A 211 18.29 -4.22 -10.64
CA CYS A 211 17.22 -3.34 -10.17
C CYS A 211 16.22 -3.03 -11.27
N ARG A 212 16.66 -2.65 -12.49
CA ARG A 212 15.76 -2.42 -13.64
C ARG A 212 14.99 -3.67 -14.06
N GLN A 213 15.58 -4.85 -14.01
CA GLN A 213 14.89 -6.10 -14.35
C GLN A 213 13.83 -6.46 -13.30
N LEU A 214 14.15 -6.27 -12.03
CA LEU A 214 13.19 -6.49 -10.93
C LEU A 214 12.04 -5.49 -11.00
N GLU A 215 12.30 -4.21 -11.29
CA GLU A 215 11.27 -3.20 -11.54
C GLU A 215 10.32 -3.63 -12.66
N ARG A 216 10.87 -4.05 -13.81
CA ARG A 216 10.09 -4.52 -14.95
C ARG A 216 9.26 -5.75 -14.58
N THR A 217 9.83 -6.69 -13.82
CA THR A 217 9.10 -7.86 -13.33
C THR A 217 7.96 -7.46 -12.40
N LEU A 218 8.17 -6.50 -11.51
CA LEU A 218 7.13 -5.99 -10.62
C LEU A 218 5.98 -5.36 -11.40
N ILE A 219 6.28 -4.51 -12.38
CA ILE A 219 5.29 -3.91 -13.28
C ILE A 219 4.53 -4.99 -14.06
N SER A 220 5.23 -6.00 -14.59
CA SER A 220 4.59 -7.11 -15.29
C SER A 220 3.60 -7.87 -14.41
N LEU A 221 3.97 -8.16 -13.16
CA LEU A 221 3.08 -8.84 -12.20
C LEU A 221 1.85 -7.98 -11.85
N VAL A 222 2.02 -6.68 -11.66
CA VAL A 222 0.91 -5.75 -11.44
C VAL A 222 -0.05 -5.78 -12.62
N MET A 223 0.47 -5.70 -13.85
CA MET A 223 -0.33 -5.66 -15.09
C MET A 223 -0.98 -7.00 -15.45
N THR A 224 -0.39 -8.13 -15.05
CA THR A 224 -0.93 -9.45 -15.41
C THR A 224 -1.82 -10.07 -14.32
N GLU A 225 -1.63 -9.71 -13.06
CA GLU A 225 -2.37 -10.31 -11.94
C GLU A 225 -3.51 -9.42 -11.42
N LEU A 226 -3.51 -8.11 -11.69
CA LEU A 226 -4.58 -7.22 -11.26
C LEU A 226 -5.48 -6.85 -12.45
N PRO A 227 -6.81 -6.94 -12.30
CA PRO A 227 -7.73 -6.64 -13.39
C PRO A 227 -7.73 -5.15 -13.74
N HIS A 228 -7.70 -4.83 -15.03
CA HIS A 228 -7.68 -3.46 -15.53
C HIS A 228 -8.29 -3.36 -16.94
N THR A 229 -8.47 -2.14 -17.46
CA THR A 229 -9.13 -1.84 -18.73
C THR A 229 -8.54 -2.59 -19.95
N TYR A 230 -7.31 -3.08 -19.87
CA TYR A 230 -6.62 -3.80 -20.95
C TYR A 230 -6.41 -5.29 -20.67
N SER A 231 -6.97 -5.84 -19.60
CA SER A 231 -6.73 -7.26 -19.22
C SER A 231 -7.14 -8.25 -20.29
N GLU A 232 -8.16 -7.94 -21.12
CA GLU A 232 -8.60 -8.81 -22.22
C GLU A 232 -7.71 -8.70 -23.48
N SER A 233 -6.82 -7.71 -23.52
CA SER A 233 -5.93 -7.44 -24.65
C SER A 233 -4.51 -7.95 -24.44
N LEU A 234 -4.22 -8.47 -23.23
CA LEU A 234 -2.95 -9.08 -22.82
C LEU A 234 -3.03 -10.60 -22.92
#